data_d33016c11ec4d323b27294a5cc636a89
#
_entry.id   d33016c11ec4d323b27294a5cc636a89
#
_cell.length_a   1.000
_cell.length_b   1.000
_cell.length_c   1.000
_cell.angle_alpha   90.00
_cell.angle_beta   90.00
_cell.angle_gamma   90.00
#
_symmetry.space_group_name_H-M   'P 1'
#
loop_
_entity.id
_entity.type
_entity.pdbx_description
1 polymer ?
#
loop_
_entity_poly.entity_id
_entity_poly.type
_entity_poly.pdbx_seq_one_letter_code
_entity_poly.pdbx_strand_id
1 'polypeptide(L)'
;MTLNQIARGVKHIVAPLCLLLAAGGAAAAPELPRLVERDGKHALMVDGAPFLMLAGQAHNSSNYPAALPKVWAALKDANANTLEMPIAWEQVEPKEGTFDFSFLDTLVRQARQNKIRLVIIWFGTWKNTGPGYLPEWVKFDNARFPRMKDKDGKNVYSHSPFAEETLALDRRAFVKMMEHIKKIDSDHRTVIMVQVENEVGTYGFARDHGPRAQAAFEQPVPAAVVARQKPKVAGVTSGNWTQVYGDYAEQYFHSWAIASYIESIAKAGRAVYDLPMFVNAALREPSAKPALPWQGNFASGGPTYDVIDIYKAAAPHIDFAAPDIYMPESSKVSLILDSYKRPDNALMIPEMGNAPAYARYVYQAFGMGAIGVAPFGLDYAEYSNYPLGSKFTDRRMVEPFAKVYGVFAPMQRQWARWAFEGRTHGVAEGDDRAAQTVEMNGWKATVSFREFQFGERQYLKDKNEFQSGTEQPGGGVAFAQIGENEFVLAGQQARVKFSGSGANDGKPSMLARVEEGSFDANGKWVMERNWNGDQTDYGLNLPATPTVLKVRLGTYQE
;
A
#
# COMPACT_ATOMS: atom_id res chain seq x y z
N MET A 1 -85.72 -27.71 50.02
CA MET A 1 -86.23 -27.91 48.63
C MET A 1 -85.15 -27.33 47.73
N THR A 2 -84.61 -28.15 47.11
CA THR A 2 -84.19 -28.78 45.93
C THR A 2 -82.71 -28.63 45.61
N LEU A 3 -82.12 -29.78 45.50
CA LEU A 3 -80.84 -30.15 44.96
C LEU A 3 -80.55 -29.51 43.56
N ASN A 4 -79.31 -29.24 43.24
CA ASN A 4 -78.70 -29.68 41.99
C ASN A 4 -77.17 -29.70 42.01
N GLN A 5 -76.68 -30.80 41.98
CA GLN A 5 -75.59 -31.51 41.25
C GLN A 5 -74.37 -30.70 40.81
N ILE A 6 -73.27 -31.16 41.34
CA ILE A 6 -71.90 -30.90 41.02
C ILE A 6 -71.54 -31.78 39.80
N ALA A 7 -71.07 -31.17 38.67
CA ALA A 7 -70.37 -31.86 37.60
C ALA A 7 -68.90 -31.35 37.56
N ARG A 8 -67.97 -32.25 37.90
CA ARG A 8 -66.53 -32.03 37.76
C ARG A 8 -66.11 -32.29 36.31
N GLY A 9 -65.73 -31.25 35.60
CA GLY A 9 -65.07 -31.34 34.29
C GLY A 9 -63.56 -31.38 34.44
N VAL A 10 -62.97 -32.50 34.04
CA VAL A 10 -61.51 -32.67 33.91
C VAL A 10 -61.04 -31.93 32.65
N LYS A 11 -60.25 -30.85 32.80
CA LYS A 11 -59.57 -30.16 31.70
C LYS A 11 -58.25 -30.86 31.42
N HIS A 12 -58.14 -31.54 30.29
CA HIS A 12 -56.86 -31.98 29.75
C HIS A 12 -56.07 -30.77 29.27
N ILE A 13 -54.93 -30.50 29.92
CA ILE A 13 -53.93 -29.52 29.47
C ILE A 13 -53.07 -30.22 28.42
N VAL A 14 -53.31 -29.89 27.16
CA VAL A 14 -52.39 -30.25 26.06
C VAL A 14 -51.32 -29.14 26.02
N ALA A 15 -50.12 -29.47 26.47
CA ALA A 15 -48.98 -28.60 26.30
C ALA A 15 -48.50 -28.67 24.85
N PRO A 16 -48.31 -27.54 24.13
CA PRO A 16 -47.69 -27.59 22.81
C PRO A 16 -46.17 -27.81 22.98
N LEU A 17 -45.69 -28.92 22.44
CA LEU A 17 -44.28 -29.23 22.32
C LEU A 17 -43.70 -28.29 21.23
N CYS A 18 -43.11 -27.17 21.61
CA CYS A 18 -42.35 -26.33 20.72
C CYS A 18 -41.06 -27.09 20.31
N LEU A 19 -41.04 -27.70 19.13
CA LEU A 19 -39.82 -28.12 18.46
C LEU A 19 -39.02 -26.81 18.11
N LEU A 20 -38.01 -26.50 18.88
CA LEU A 20 -36.95 -25.59 18.48
C LEU A 20 -36.14 -26.29 17.38
N LEU A 21 -36.49 -26.03 16.14
CA LEU A 21 -35.61 -26.26 15.00
C LEU A 21 -34.42 -25.28 15.17
N ALA A 22 -33.33 -25.79 15.71
CA ALA A 22 -32.05 -25.14 15.60
C ALA A 22 -31.66 -25.11 14.11
N ALA A 23 -32.05 -24.04 13.42
CA ALA A 23 -31.47 -23.73 12.13
C ALA A 23 -29.98 -23.44 12.38
N GLY A 24 -29.17 -24.47 12.21
CA GLY A 24 -27.72 -24.30 12.09
C GLY A 24 -27.51 -23.44 10.86
N GLY A 25 -27.37 -22.13 11.06
CA GLY A 25 -26.92 -21.21 10.02
C GLY A 25 -25.54 -21.67 9.59
N ALA A 26 -25.43 -22.27 8.40
CA ALA A 26 -24.16 -22.42 7.73
C ALA A 26 -23.56 -20.99 7.69
N ALA A 27 -22.45 -20.78 8.40
CA ALA A 27 -21.73 -19.52 8.31
C ALA A 27 -21.45 -19.30 6.81
N ALA A 28 -21.94 -18.19 6.26
CA ALA A 28 -21.65 -17.85 4.89
C ALA A 28 -20.14 -17.85 4.71
N ALA A 29 -19.65 -18.44 3.63
CA ALA A 29 -18.20 -18.42 3.33
C ALA A 29 -17.72 -16.96 3.38
N PRO A 30 -16.58 -16.69 4.01
CA PRO A 30 -16.08 -15.32 4.13
C PRO A 30 -15.94 -14.70 2.74
N GLU A 31 -16.35 -13.42 2.60
CA GLU A 31 -16.23 -12.69 1.34
C GLU A 31 -14.76 -12.65 0.89
N LEU A 32 -14.57 -12.70 -0.43
CA LEU A 32 -13.23 -12.50 -1.01
C LEU A 32 -12.71 -11.10 -0.67
N PRO A 33 -11.42 -10.96 -0.37
CA PRO A 33 -10.78 -9.65 -0.33
C PRO A 33 -11.03 -8.91 -1.65
N ARG A 34 -11.35 -7.63 -1.56
CA ARG A 34 -11.63 -6.80 -2.74
C ARG A 34 -11.22 -5.36 -2.50
N LEU A 35 -10.74 -4.71 -3.54
CA LEU A 35 -10.58 -3.27 -3.54
C LEU A 35 -11.93 -2.63 -3.89
N VAL A 36 -12.34 -1.64 -3.10
CA VAL A 36 -13.56 -0.86 -3.36
C VAL A 36 -13.21 0.60 -3.50
N GLU A 37 -13.94 1.29 -4.38
CA GLU A 37 -13.83 2.72 -4.61
C GLU A 37 -15.18 3.38 -4.32
N ARG A 38 -15.14 4.56 -3.70
CA ARG A 38 -16.29 5.43 -3.53
C ARG A 38 -15.82 6.88 -3.48
N ASP A 39 -16.31 7.69 -4.39
CA ASP A 39 -15.99 9.13 -4.51
C ASP A 39 -14.48 9.40 -4.58
N GLY A 40 -13.75 8.58 -5.34
CA GLY A 40 -12.31 8.67 -5.51
C GLY A 40 -11.49 8.23 -4.29
N LYS A 41 -12.11 7.57 -3.32
CA LYS A 41 -11.45 7.01 -2.13
C LYS A 41 -11.51 5.49 -2.18
N HIS A 42 -10.44 4.87 -1.71
CA HIS A 42 -10.28 3.41 -1.82
C HIS A 42 -10.19 2.74 -0.46
N ALA A 43 -10.67 1.52 -0.38
CA ALA A 43 -10.43 0.63 0.76
C ALA A 43 -10.20 -0.80 0.29
N LEU A 44 -9.25 -1.47 0.91
CA LEU A 44 -9.13 -2.92 0.83
C LEU A 44 -10.10 -3.53 1.83
N MET A 45 -11.08 -4.28 1.33
CA MET A 45 -12.04 -5.01 2.15
C MET A 45 -11.48 -6.40 2.46
N VAL A 46 -11.33 -6.72 3.72
CA VAL A 46 -10.93 -8.05 4.22
C VAL A 46 -11.89 -8.44 5.32
N ASP A 47 -12.45 -9.65 5.25
CA ASP A 47 -13.48 -10.12 6.20
C ASP A 47 -14.71 -9.18 6.25
N GLY A 48 -15.11 -8.63 5.10
CA GLY A 48 -16.28 -7.77 4.97
C GLY A 48 -16.10 -6.32 5.49
N ALA A 49 -14.91 -5.93 5.93
CA ALA A 49 -14.64 -4.60 6.49
C ALA A 49 -13.34 -3.98 5.96
N PRO A 50 -13.23 -2.63 5.93
CA PRO A 50 -11.99 -1.95 5.58
C PRO A 50 -10.81 -2.43 6.43
N PHE A 51 -9.67 -2.62 5.80
CA PHE A 51 -8.45 -3.15 6.40
C PHE A 51 -7.26 -2.26 6.03
N LEU A 52 -6.52 -1.81 7.04
CA LEU A 52 -5.27 -1.09 6.87
C LEU A 52 -4.11 -2.08 6.97
N MET A 53 -3.33 -2.19 5.91
CA MET A 53 -2.13 -3.02 5.92
C MET A 53 -0.98 -2.28 6.62
N LEU A 54 -0.61 -2.77 7.80
CA LEU A 54 0.65 -2.47 8.47
C LEU A 54 1.62 -3.56 8.00
N ALA A 55 2.18 -3.37 6.82
CA ALA A 55 2.86 -4.45 6.13
C ALA A 55 4.38 -4.41 6.34
N GLY A 56 5.04 -5.51 6.03
CA GLY A 56 6.46 -5.59 5.81
C GLY A 56 6.73 -6.50 4.63
N GLN A 57 7.64 -6.11 3.76
CA GLN A 57 8.10 -6.96 2.67
C GLN A 57 9.38 -7.66 3.08
N ALA A 58 9.45 -8.98 2.90
CA ALA A 58 10.66 -9.75 3.15
C ALA A 58 11.70 -9.52 2.04
N HIS A 59 12.99 -9.74 2.34
CA HIS A 59 14.01 -9.80 1.30
C HIS A 59 13.68 -10.86 0.25
N ASN A 60 14.11 -10.62 -0.98
CA ASN A 60 13.76 -11.46 -2.12
C ASN A 60 14.11 -12.94 -1.94
N SER A 61 15.24 -13.22 -1.28
CA SER A 61 15.70 -14.60 -1.02
C SER A 61 15.24 -15.16 0.35
N SER A 62 14.35 -14.44 1.06
CA SER A 62 13.71 -14.96 2.28
C SER A 62 12.49 -15.85 1.98
N ASN A 63 12.22 -16.13 0.71
CA ASN A 63 11.14 -16.98 0.21
C ASN A 63 11.45 -18.48 0.29
N TYR A 64 12.01 -18.91 1.43
CA TYR A 64 12.31 -20.32 1.74
C TYR A 64 11.90 -20.67 3.17
N PRO A 65 11.51 -21.93 3.46
CA PRO A 65 11.08 -22.33 4.80
C PRO A 65 12.07 -22.01 5.91
N ALA A 66 13.38 -22.11 5.62
CA ALA A 66 14.45 -21.84 6.59
C ALA A 66 14.54 -20.35 7.01
N ALA A 67 14.09 -19.41 6.17
CA ALA A 67 14.08 -17.98 6.47
C ALA A 67 12.85 -17.54 7.29
N LEU A 68 11.73 -18.24 7.18
CA LEU A 68 10.46 -17.84 7.77
C LEU A 68 10.51 -17.55 9.28
N PRO A 69 11.24 -18.28 10.14
CA PRO A 69 11.34 -17.94 11.56
C PRO A 69 11.88 -16.51 11.80
N LYS A 70 12.85 -16.06 10.99
CA LYS A 70 13.43 -14.72 11.04
C LYS A 70 12.46 -13.65 10.52
N VAL A 71 11.65 -13.98 9.50
CA VAL A 71 10.59 -13.13 8.96
C VAL A 71 9.49 -12.90 10.01
N TRP A 72 8.96 -13.98 10.61
CA TRP A 72 7.90 -13.86 11.62
C TRP A 72 8.34 -13.09 12.86
N ALA A 73 9.59 -13.26 13.28
CA ALA A 73 10.15 -12.53 14.42
C ALA A 73 10.17 -11.00 14.14
N ALA A 74 10.66 -10.59 12.97
CA ALA A 74 10.72 -9.19 12.59
C ALA A 74 9.32 -8.56 12.45
N LEU A 75 8.36 -9.24 11.80
CA LEU A 75 6.99 -8.76 11.68
C LEU A 75 6.30 -8.59 13.02
N LYS A 76 6.51 -9.54 13.94
CA LYS A 76 5.99 -9.44 15.31
C LYS A 76 6.56 -8.23 16.04
N ASP A 77 7.87 -8.03 15.96
CA ASP A 77 8.55 -6.89 16.56
C ASP A 77 8.11 -5.57 15.91
N ALA A 78 7.72 -5.57 14.63
CA ALA A 78 7.20 -4.42 13.91
C ALA A 78 5.75 -4.07 14.24
N ASN A 79 4.99 -4.89 14.95
CA ASN A 79 3.53 -4.81 15.08
C ASN A 79 2.80 -4.89 13.71
N ALA A 80 3.39 -5.59 12.74
CA ALA A 80 2.83 -5.75 11.42
C ALA A 80 1.66 -6.76 11.43
N ASN A 81 0.70 -6.55 10.54
CA ASN A 81 -0.45 -7.44 10.33
C ASN A 81 -0.45 -8.11 8.94
N THR A 82 0.49 -7.72 8.08
CA THR A 82 0.57 -8.18 6.70
C THR A 82 2.03 -8.42 6.31
N LEU A 83 2.28 -9.51 5.58
CA LEU A 83 3.56 -9.84 4.96
C LEU A 83 3.42 -9.80 3.44
N GLU A 84 4.31 -9.08 2.78
CA GLU A 84 4.53 -9.19 1.35
C GLU A 84 5.68 -10.16 1.11
N MET A 85 5.39 -11.28 0.42
CA MET A 85 6.34 -12.38 0.22
C MET A 85 6.41 -12.79 -1.25
N PRO A 86 7.61 -12.80 -1.84
CA PRO A 86 7.79 -13.28 -3.20
C PRO A 86 7.58 -14.79 -3.32
N ILE A 87 6.92 -15.18 -4.40
CA ILE A 87 6.84 -16.54 -4.93
C ILE A 87 7.42 -16.49 -6.34
N ALA A 88 8.50 -17.23 -6.57
CA ALA A 88 9.23 -17.19 -7.82
C ALA A 88 8.78 -18.30 -8.79
N TRP A 89 8.76 -18.00 -10.10
CA TRP A 89 8.43 -19.01 -11.12
C TRP A 89 9.38 -20.21 -11.05
N GLU A 90 10.70 -19.98 -10.82
CA GLU A 90 11.67 -21.08 -10.67
C GLU A 90 11.39 -22.01 -9.49
N GLN A 91 10.70 -21.51 -8.43
CA GLN A 91 10.25 -22.33 -7.30
C GLN A 91 8.98 -23.10 -7.63
N VAL A 92 8.02 -22.45 -8.29
CA VAL A 92 6.73 -23.03 -8.62
C VAL A 92 6.85 -24.08 -9.73
N GLU A 93 7.73 -23.86 -10.71
CA GLU A 93 7.93 -24.75 -11.86
C GLU A 93 9.44 -24.98 -12.13
N PRO A 94 10.16 -25.68 -11.22
CA PRO A 94 11.60 -25.91 -11.34
C PRO A 94 11.98 -26.71 -12.59
N LYS A 95 11.08 -27.56 -13.07
CA LYS A 95 11.19 -28.27 -14.34
C LYS A 95 9.89 -28.05 -15.11
N GLU A 96 10.00 -27.86 -16.40
CA GLU A 96 8.85 -27.60 -17.27
C GLU A 96 7.72 -28.63 -17.04
N GLY A 97 6.52 -28.13 -16.73
CA GLY A 97 5.35 -28.94 -16.45
C GLY A 97 5.31 -29.62 -15.07
N THR A 98 6.34 -29.45 -14.25
CA THR A 98 6.41 -30.02 -12.89
C THR A 98 6.26 -28.90 -11.87
N PHE A 99 5.14 -28.88 -11.15
CA PHE A 99 4.80 -27.82 -10.19
C PHE A 99 5.09 -28.25 -8.75
N ASP A 100 5.73 -27.36 -7.99
CA ASP A 100 6.01 -27.49 -6.55
C ASP A 100 5.43 -26.31 -5.77
N PHE A 101 4.50 -26.57 -4.88
CA PHE A 101 3.85 -25.58 -4.02
C PHE A 101 4.22 -25.73 -2.54
N SER A 102 5.23 -26.53 -2.23
CA SER A 102 5.63 -26.87 -0.85
C SER A 102 5.97 -25.64 0.00
N PHE A 103 6.65 -24.65 -0.60
CA PHE A 103 6.92 -23.38 0.07
C PHE A 103 5.63 -22.60 0.32
N LEU A 104 4.76 -22.47 -0.68
CA LEU A 104 3.48 -21.76 -0.57
C LEU A 104 2.57 -22.37 0.51
N ASP A 105 2.48 -23.70 0.58
CA ASP A 105 1.77 -24.43 1.65
C ASP A 105 2.33 -24.08 3.04
N THR A 106 3.64 -24.07 3.17
CA THR A 106 4.33 -23.74 4.42
C THR A 106 4.09 -22.29 4.81
N LEU A 107 4.21 -21.35 3.86
CA LEU A 107 4.00 -19.93 4.05
C LEU A 107 2.57 -19.62 4.54
N VAL A 108 1.55 -20.11 3.81
CA VAL A 108 0.15 -19.86 4.14
C VAL A 108 -0.23 -20.46 5.50
N ARG A 109 0.22 -21.68 5.78
CA ARG A 109 0.00 -22.32 7.08
C ARG A 109 0.63 -21.53 8.23
N GLN A 110 1.89 -21.09 8.09
CA GLN A 110 2.58 -20.32 9.13
C GLN A 110 2.03 -18.90 9.27
N ALA A 111 1.61 -18.25 8.19
CA ALA A 111 0.95 -16.94 8.25
C ALA A 111 -0.33 -17.00 9.09
N ARG A 112 -1.16 -18.04 8.93
CA ARG A 112 -2.34 -18.27 9.77
C ARG A 112 -1.99 -18.43 11.24
N GLN A 113 -0.96 -19.23 11.54
CA GLN A 113 -0.49 -19.43 12.91
C GLN A 113 -0.04 -18.12 13.57
N ASN A 114 0.58 -17.23 12.81
CA ASN A 114 1.03 -15.92 13.26
C ASN A 114 -0.06 -14.82 13.15
N LYS A 115 -1.26 -15.14 12.63
CA LYS A 115 -2.37 -14.18 12.39
C LYS A 115 -1.96 -13.03 11.45
N ILE A 116 -1.11 -13.31 10.48
CA ILE A 116 -0.62 -12.39 9.47
C ILE A 116 -1.36 -12.66 8.15
N ARG A 117 -1.79 -11.58 7.47
CA ARG A 117 -2.28 -11.64 6.09
C ARG A 117 -1.12 -11.64 5.11
N LEU A 118 -1.35 -12.16 3.92
CA LEU A 118 -0.33 -12.26 2.89
C LEU A 118 -0.70 -11.43 1.66
N VAL A 119 0.27 -10.69 1.16
CA VAL A 119 0.33 -10.22 -0.22
C VAL A 119 1.38 -11.08 -0.92
N ILE A 120 0.98 -11.81 -1.95
CA ILE A 120 1.89 -12.62 -2.75
C ILE A 120 2.48 -11.76 -3.86
N ILE A 121 3.80 -11.76 -3.99
CA ILE A 121 4.49 -11.10 -5.09
C ILE A 121 4.90 -12.17 -6.10
N TRP A 122 4.34 -12.13 -7.30
CA TRP A 122 4.73 -13.04 -8.36
C TRP A 122 6.01 -12.58 -9.05
N PHE A 123 7.12 -13.26 -8.80
CA PHE A 123 8.34 -13.09 -9.56
C PHE A 123 8.30 -14.02 -10.79
N GLY A 124 7.64 -13.53 -11.83
CA GLY A 124 7.48 -14.21 -13.11
C GLY A 124 8.63 -13.90 -14.08
N THR A 125 8.29 -13.28 -15.20
CA THR A 125 9.26 -12.96 -16.25
C THR A 125 10.24 -11.85 -15.85
N TRP A 126 9.81 -10.89 -15.01
CA TRP A 126 10.67 -9.77 -14.60
C TRP A 126 10.70 -9.57 -13.07
N LYS A 127 11.92 -9.42 -12.58
CA LYS A 127 12.23 -8.89 -11.24
C LYS A 127 13.34 -7.87 -11.39
N ASN A 128 13.09 -6.60 -10.99
CA ASN A 128 14.03 -5.48 -11.19
C ASN A 128 14.51 -5.42 -12.64
N THR A 129 13.54 -5.43 -13.57
CA THR A 129 13.76 -5.42 -15.01
C THR A 129 14.48 -6.65 -15.62
N GLY A 130 14.90 -7.60 -14.81
CA GLY A 130 15.70 -8.76 -15.22
C GLY A 130 15.03 -10.12 -15.00
N PRO A 131 15.59 -11.18 -15.62
CA PRO A 131 15.02 -12.53 -15.59
C PRO A 131 15.52 -13.38 -14.41
N GLY A 132 15.87 -12.74 -13.28
CA GLY A 132 16.57 -13.40 -12.17
C GLY A 132 15.87 -14.63 -11.61
N TYR A 133 14.55 -14.63 -11.58
CA TYR A 133 13.69 -15.64 -10.95
C TYR A 133 12.94 -16.54 -11.95
N LEU A 134 13.28 -16.44 -13.24
CA LEU A 134 12.82 -17.41 -14.22
C LEU A 134 13.42 -18.80 -13.94
N PRO A 135 12.74 -19.90 -14.26
CA PRO A 135 13.35 -21.22 -14.28
C PRO A 135 14.58 -21.29 -15.19
N GLU A 136 15.57 -22.12 -14.83
CA GLU A 136 16.80 -22.27 -15.62
C GLU A 136 16.53 -22.66 -17.07
N TRP A 137 15.54 -23.52 -17.31
CA TRP A 137 15.14 -23.97 -18.64
C TRP A 137 14.52 -22.84 -19.50
N VAL A 138 14.08 -21.72 -18.90
CA VAL A 138 13.67 -20.49 -19.60
C VAL A 138 14.86 -19.55 -19.79
N LYS A 139 15.66 -19.34 -18.75
CA LYS A 139 16.75 -18.35 -18.73
C LYS A 139 17.74 -18.51 -19.88
N PHE A 140 18.05 -19.74 -20.26
CA PHE A 140 19.15 -20.04 -21.18
C PHE A 140 18.72 -20.48 -22.58
N ASP A 141 17.44 -20.69 -22.84
CA ASP A 141 16.93 -21.01 -24.18
C ASP A 141 16.38 -19.76 -24.87
N ASN A 142 17.29 -18.90 -25.39
CA ASN A 142 16.88 -17.68 -26.09
C ASN A 142 16.23 -17.93 -27.46
N ALA A 143 16.36 -19.12 -28.03
CA ALA A 143 15.68 -19.47 -29.25
C ALA A 143 14.18 -19.64 -29.05
N ARG A 144 13.80 -20.28 -27.95
CA ARG A 144 12.43 -20.51 -27.55
C ARG A 144 11.84 -19.31 -26.76
N PHE A 145 12.65 -18.67 -25.91
CA PHE A 145 12.27 -17.56 -25.04
C PHE A 145 13.08 -16.30 -25.37
N PRO A 146 12.73 -15.58 -26.44
CA PRO A 146 13.55 -14.50 -26.95
C PRO A 146 13.66 -13.33 -25.96
N ARG A 147 14.88 -12.82 -25.84
CA ARG A 147 15.17 -11.57 -25.14
C ARG A 147 14.81 -10.37 -26.01
N MET A 148 14.63 -9.23 -25.36
CA MET A 148 14.52 -7.95 -26.05
C MET A 148 15.82 -7.68 -26.85
N LYS A 149 15.71 -6.84 -27.88
CA LYS A 149 16.84 -6.37 -28.68
C LYS A 149 17.02 -4.86 -28.50
N ASP A 150 18.29 -4.45 -28.48
CA ASP A 150 18.66 -3.04 -28.59
C ASP A 150 18.53 -2.54 -30.04
N LYS A 151 18.89 -1.27 -30.28
CA LYS A 151 18.84 -0.62 -31.60
C LYS A 151 19.77 -1.27 -32.61
N ASP A 152 20.83 -1.91 -32.13
CA ASP A 152 21.82 -2.61 -32.99
C ASP A 152 21.44 -4.07 -33.24
N GLY A 153 20.29 -4.52 -32.75
CA GLY A 153 19.78 -5.88 -32.91
C GLY A 153 20.42 -6.92 -31.98
N LYS A 154 21.21 -6.50 -31.00
CA LYS A 154 21.80 -7.38 -29.98
C LYS A 154 20.79 -7.73 -28.91
N ASN A 155 20.85 -8.96 -28.39
CA ASN A 155 20.05 -9.35 -27.24
C ASN A 155 20.50 -8.59 -26.00
N VAL A 156 19.51 -8.08 -25.25
CA VAL A 156 19.72 -7.48 -23.92
C VAL A 156 19.39 -8.48 -22.82
N TYR A 157 19.61 -8.12 -21.56
CA TYR A 157 19.41 -9.03 -20.43
C TYR A 157 17.95 -9.42 -20.18
N SER A 158 16.97 -8.60 -20.60
CA SER A 158 15.55 -8.77 -20.30
C SER A 158 14.81 -9.56 -21.39
N HIS A 159 13.79 -10.33 -21.03
CA HIS A 159 12.93 -11.04 -21.97
C HIS A 159 11.92 -10.10 -22.64
N SER A 160 11.59 -10.40 -23.91
CA SER A 160 10.69 -9.58 -24.70
C SER A 160 9.23 -9.73 -24.25
N PRO A 161 8.46 -8.63 -24.10
CA PRO A 161 7.01 -8.71 -23.86
C PRO A 161 6.25 -9.26 -25.08
N PHE A 162 6.92 -9.42 -26.24
CA PHE A 162 6.38 -10.03 -27.45
C PHE A 162 6.77 -11.50 -27.63
N ALA A 163 7.37 -12.11 -26.60
CA ALA A 163 7.69 -13.53 -26.54
C ALA A 163 6.44 -14.34 -26.16
N GLU A 164 5.65 -14.78 -27.13
CA GLU A 164 4.36 -15.45 -26.92
C GLU A 164 4.48 -16.70 -26.07
N GLU A 165 5.54 -17.49 -26.25
CA GLU A 165 5.74 -18.72 -25.48
C GLU A 165 6.14 -18.42 -24.04
N THR A 166 6.99 -17.41 -23.79
CA THR A 166 7.31 -16.94 -22.44
C THR A 166 6.02 -16.53 -21.72
N LEU A 167 5.20 -15.69 -22.36
CA LEU A 167 3.90 -15.27 -21.82
C LEU A 167 2.97 -16.46 -21.53
N ALA A 168 2.88 -17.42 -22.46
CA ALA A 168 1.98 -18.57 -22.29
C ALA A 168 2.37 -19.42 -21.08
N LEU A 169 3.68 -19.62 -20.85
CA LEU A 169 4.18 -20.47 -19.78
C LEU A 169 4.21 -19.74 -18.43
N ASP A 170 4.57 -18.46 -18.40
CA ASP A 170 4.44 -17.61 -17.20
C ASP A 170 2.98 -17.57 -16.73
N ARG A 171 2.06 -17.24 -17.64
CA ARG A 171 0.63 -17.25 -17.34
C ARG A 171 0.15 -18.61 -16.83
N ARG A 172 0.64 -19.73 -17.41
CA ARG A 172 0.33 -21.08 -16.96
C ARG A 172 0.80 -21.30 -15.52
N ALA A 173 2.03 -20.94 -15.20
CA ALA A 173 2.61 -21.09 -13.87
C ALA A 173 1.86 -20.24 -12.84
N PHE A 174 1.55 -18.98 -13.19
CA PHE A 174 0.74 -18.08 -12.36
C PHE A 174 -0.66 -18.64 -12.09
N VAL A 175 -1.34 -19.12 -13.13
CA VAL A 175 -2.68 -19.75 -12.99
C VAL A 175 -2.61 -20.96 -12.07
N LYS A 176 -1.59 -21.82 -12.19
CA LYS A 176 -1.39 -22.97 -11.29
C LYS A 176 -1.19 -22.55 -9.85
N MET A 177 -0.43 -21.47 -9.61
CA MET A 177 -0.31 -20.89 -8.27
C MET A 177 -1.66 -20.39 -7.75
N MET A 178 -2.44 -19.66 -8.56
CA MET A 178 -3.76 -19.15 -8.15
C MET A 178 -4.77 -20.27 -7.89
N GLU A 179 -4.75 -21.36 -8.70
CA GLU A 179 -5.54 -22.58 -8.44
C GLU A 179 -5.18 -23.19 -7.08
N HIS A 180 -3.88 -23.26 -6.79
CA HIS A 180 -3.38 -23.81 -5.53
C HIS A 180 -3.77 -22.94 -4.33
N ILE A 181 -3.58 -21.61 -4.42
CA ILE A 181 -4.02 -20.66 -3.37
C ILE A 181 -5.51 -20.82 -3.11
N LYS A 182 -6.34 -20.83 -4.16
CA LYS A 182 -7.78 -21.06 -4.00
C LYS A 182 -8.08 -22.35 -3.26
N LYS A 183 -7.39 -23.45 -3.60
CA LYS A 183 -7.57 -24.76 -2.96
C LYS A 183 -7.25 -24.74 -1.47
N ILE A 184 -6.16 -24.07 -1.05
CA ILE A 184 -5.67 -24.13 0.33
C ILE A 184 -6.15 -22.98 1.22
N ASP A 185 -6.69 -21.90 0.62
CA ASP A 185 -6.98 -20.65 1.34
C ASP A 185 -8.40 -20.11 1.14
N SER A 186 -9.27 -20.77 0.36
CA SER A 186 -10.63 -20.29 0.08
C SER A 186 -11.49 -20.07 1.33
N ASP A 187 -11.24 -20.78 2.42
CA ASP A 187 -12.03 -20.71 3.65
C ASP A 187 -11.41 -19.78 4.71
N HIS A 188 -10.16 -19.30 4.49
CA HIS A 188 -9.40 -18.54 5.47
C HIS A 188 -9.05 -17.12 5.05
N ARG A 189 -8.95 -16.86 3.74
CA ARG A 189 -8.58 -15.53 3.19
C ARG A 189 -7.26 -15.00 3.77
N THR A 190 -6.29 -15.89 3.97
CA THR A 190 -4.95 -15.51 4.44
C THR A 190 -4.25 -14.65 3.39
N VAL A 191 -4.36 -15.04 2.11
CA VAL A 191 -3.90 -14.26 0.96
C VAL A 191 -4.98 -13.23 0.60
N ILE A 192 -4.62 -11.95 0.65
CA ILE A 192 -5.55 -10.84 0.48
C ILE A 192 -5.33 -10.03 -0.79
N MET A 193 -4.18 -10.18 -1.45
CA MET A 193 -3.81 -9.44 -2.66
C MET A 193 -2.64 -10.12 -3.36
N VAL A 194 -2.45 -9.84 -4.64
CA VAL A 194 -1.33 -10.35 -5.44
C VAL A 194 -0.69 -9.19 -6.22
N GLN A 195 0.62 -9.05 -6.12
CA GLN A 195 1.41 -8.24 -7.02
C GLN A 195 1.82 -9.09 -8.22
N VAL A 196 1.58 -8.59 -9.44
CA VAL A 196 1.93 -9.30 -10.67
C VAL A 196 3.21 -8.71 -11.25
N GLU A 197 4.26 -9.52 -11.32
CA GLU A 197 5.63 -9.11 -11.63
C GLU A 197 6.22 -8.16 -10.57
N ASN A 198 7.47 -7.72 -10.76
CA ASN A 198 8.09 -6.75 -9.86
C ASN A 198 9.02 -5.80 -10.60
N GLU A 199 8.78 -4.48 -10.40
CA GLU A 199 9.62 -3.41 -10.94
C GLU A 199 10.01 -3.63 -12.41
N VAL A 200 8.99 -3.87 -13.21
CA VAL A 200 9.12 -4.13 -14.65
C VAL A 200 9.64 -2.91 -15.41
N GLY A 201 10.13 -3.16 -16.63
CA GLY A 201 10.69 -2.12 -17.51
C GLY A 201 12.12 -2.42 -17.90
N THR A 202 12.83 -1.42 -18.38
CA THR A 202 14.21 -1.55 -18.84
C THR A 202 15.06 -0.33 -18.53
N TYR A 203 16.28 -0.55 -18.07
CA TYR A 203 17.31 0.49 -17.97
C TYR A 203 18.22 0.45 -19.21
N GLY A 204 18.71 1.62 -19.62
CA GLY A 204 19.68 1.75 -20.71
C GLY A 204 19.11 1.76 -22.14
N PHE A 205 17.86 1.41 -22.34
CA PHE A 205 17.15 1.48 -23.63
C PHE A 205 15.64 1.70 -23.41
N ALA A 206 15.00 2.38 -24.36
CA ALA A 206 13.63 2.84 -24.18
C ALA A 206 12.59 1.75 -24.43
N ARG A 207 12.84 0.81 -25.34
CA ARG A 207 11.94 -0.27 -25.72
C ARG A 207 12.67 -1.46 -26.37
N ASP A 208 11.96 -2.56 -26.48
CA ASP A 208 12.38 -3.67 -27.34
C ASP A 208 12.36 -3.26 -28.81
N HIS A 209 13.48 -3.50 -29.53
CA HIS A 209 13.65 -3.31 -30.98
C HIS A 209 13.62 -4.62 -31.75
N GLY A 210 13.22 -5.74 -31.14
CA GLY A 210 13.05 -7.01 -31.85
C GLY A 210 12.02 -6.92 -32.99
N PRO A 211 12.03 -7.82 -33.96
CA PRO A 211 11.17 -7.73 -35.15
C PRO A 211 9.69 -7.63 -34.85
N ARG A 212 9.20 -8.41 -33.88
CA ARG A 212 7.78 -8.37 -33.45
C ARG A 212 7.44 -7.05 -32.74
N ALA A 213 8.33 -6.57 -31.87
CA ALA A 213 8.17 -5.28 -31.19
C ALA A 213 8.16 -4.13 -32.18
N GLN A 214 9.07 -4.17 -33.21
CA GLN A 214 9.10 -3.15 -34.25
C GLN A 214 7.81 -3.13 -35.07
N ALA A 215 7.34 -4.31 -35.50
CA ALA A 215 6.09 -4.43 -36.25
C ALA A 215 4.89 -3.89 -35.44
N ALA A 216 4.83 -4.15 -34.12
CA ALA A 216 3.80 -3.62 -33.24
C ALA A 216 3.93 -2.10 -33.01
N PHE A 217 5.15 -1.56 -32.94
CA PHE A 217 5.42 -0.13 -32.79
C PHE A 217 4.91 0.70 -33.97
N GLU A 218 4.91 0.12 -35.15
CA GLU A 218 4.43 0.76 -36.38
C GLU A 218 2.91 0.73 -36.54
N GLN A 219 2.21 -0.10 -35.74
CA GLN A 219 0.74 -0.14 -35.77
C GLN A 219 0.13 1.12 -35.13
N PRO A 220 -1.12 1.44 -35.46
CA PRO A 220 -1.87 2.48 -34.76
C PRO A 220 -1.93 2.23 -33.25
N VAL A 221 -1.81 3.32 -32.46
CA VAL A 221 -2.00 3.26 -31.01
C VAL A 221 -3.42 2.77 -30.72
N PRO A 222 -3.62 1.81 -29.80
CA PRO A 222 -4.94 1.36 -29.41
C PRO A 222 -5.83 2.51 -28.93
N ALA A 223 -7.06 2.57 -29.40
CA ALA A 223 -8.00 3.66 -29.08
C ALA A 223 -8.21 3.85 -27.56
N ALA A 224 -8.22 2.76 -26.79
CA ALA A 224 -8.30 2.81 -25.34
C ALA A 224 -7.12 3.53 -24.69
N VAL A 225 -5.91 3.40 -25.24
CA VAL A 225 -4.72 4.12 -24.78
C VAL A 225 -4.83 5.59 -25.09
N VAL A 226 -5.19 5.96 -26.34
CA VAL A 226 -5.35 7.37 -26.77
C VAL A 226 -6.44 8.08 -25.96
N ALA A 227 -7.49 7.35 -25.59
CA ALA A 227 -8.61 7.91 -24.79
C ALA A 227 -8.18 8.32 -23.37
N ARG A 228 -7.21 7.59 -22.76
CA ARG A 228 -6.72 7.87 -21.41
C ARG A 228 -5.42 8.68 -21.40
N GLN A 229 -4.43 8.24 -22.16
CA GLN A 229 -3.13 8.91 -22.27
C GLN A 229 -3.21 9.95 -23.39
N LYS A 230 -3.31 11.21 -23.01
CA LYS A 230 -3.44 12.32 -23.97
C LYS A 230 -2.29 12.33 -24.97
N PRO A 231 -2.58 12.52 -26.29
CA PRO A 231 -1.56 12.73 -27.31
C PRO A 231 -0.59 13.86 -26.92
N LYS A 232 0.66 13.70 -27.32
CA LYS A 232 1.72 14.71 -27.07
C LYS A 232 1.98 15.59 -28.28
N VAL A 233 1.58 15.13 -29.49
CA VAL A 233 1.68 15.90 -30.73
C VAL A 233 0.39 16.70 -30.94
N ALA A 234 0.51 18.01 -31.05
CA ALA A 234 -0.64 18.92 -31.17
C ALA A 234 -1.49 18.61 -32.40
N GLY A 235 -2.81 18.54 -32.23
CA GLY A 235 -3.77 18.30 -33.30
C GLY A 235 -3.85 16.84 -33.79
N VAL A 236 -3.06 15.94 -33.24
CA VAL A 236 -3.08 14.50 -33.58
C VAL A 236 -3.98 13.76 -32.61
N THR A 237 -4.93 12.98 -33.13
CA THR A 237 -5.88 12.19 -32.34
C THR A 237 -5.79 10.68 -32.62
N SER A 238 -5.04 10.28 -33.66
CA SER A 238 -4.83 8.89 -34.06
C SER A 238 -3.58 8.76 -34.91
N GLY A 239 -3.06 7.56 -35.06
CA GLY A 239 -1.85 7.25 -35.81
C GLY A 239 -1.01 6.22 -35.09
N ASN A 240 0.20 5.97 -35.59
CA ASN A 240 1.16 5.13 -34.89
C ASN A 240 1.76 5.86 -33.67
N TRP A 241 2.55 5.16 -32.88
CA TRP A 241 3.11 5.66 -31.63
C TRP A 241 3.90 6.97 -31.81
N THR A 242 4.76 7.06 -32.83
CA THR A 242 5.54 8.26 -33.12
C THR A 242 4.65 9.44 -33.53
N GLN A 243 3.63 9.19 -34.36
CA GLN A 243 2.69 10.24 -34.79
C GLN A 243 1.89 10.82 -33.63
N VAL A 244 1.46 9.97 -32.66
CA VAL A 244 0.61 10.40 -31.55
C VAL A 244 1.44 10.99 -30.40
N TYR A 245 2.60 10.39 -30.08
CA TYR A 245 3.33 10.72 -28.87
C TYR A 245 4.71 11.36 -29.09
N GLY A 246 5.21 11.45 -30.33
CA GLY A 246 6.49 12.10 -30.64
C GLY A 246 7.63 11.50 -29.83
N ASP A 247 8.36 12.35 -29.10
CA ASP A 247 9.52 11.95 -28.28
C ASP A 247 9.19 10.98 -27.13
N TYR A 248 7.91 10.87 -26.75
CA TYR A 248 7.44 9.92 -25.72
C TYR A 248 7.09 8.55 -26.28
N ALA A 249 7.08 8.38 -27.59
CA ALA A 249 6.54 7.21 -28.27
C ALA A 249 7.17 5.90 -27.83
N GLU A 250 8.50 5.82 -27.72
CA GLU A 250 9.22 4.60 -27.36
C GLU A 250 8.88 4.15 -25.93
N GLN A 251 8.90 5.08 -24.95
CA GLN A 251 8.53 4.79 -23.57
C GLN A 251 7.06 4.35 -23.44
N TYR A 252 6.15 5.08 -24.08
CA TYR A 252 4.71 4.82 -23.97
C TYR A 252 4.32 3.50 -24.64
N PHE A 253 4.93 3.19 -25.78
CA PHE A 253 4.80 1.88 -26.41
C PHE A 253 5.29 0.76 -25.51
N HIS A 254 6.46 0.93 -24.89
CA HIS A 254 7.03 -0.09 -24.01
C HIS A 254 6.17 -0.33 -22.78
N SER A 255 5.63 0.75 -22.19
CA SER A 255 4.67 0.66 -21.07
C SER A 255 3.39 -0.09 -21.48
N TRP A 256 2.88 0.18 -22.68
CA TRP A 256 1.73 -0.54 -23.20
C TRP A 256 2.03 -2.04 -23.45
N ALA A 257 3.19 -2.34 -23.99
CA ALA A 257 3.57 -3.72 -24.30
C ALA A 257 3.70 -4.56 -23.02
N ILE A 258 4.40 -4.03 -21.99
CA ILE A 258 4.55 -4.70 -20.69
C ILE A 258 3.19 -4.79 -19.96
N ALA A 259 2.41 -3.72 -19.95
CA ALA A 259 1.08 -3.73 -19.33
C ALA A 259 0.15 -4.76 -20.01
N SER A 260 0.21 -4.91 -21.33
CA SER A 260 -0.57 -5.92 -22.06
C SER A 260 -0.13 -7.36 -21.74
N TYR A 261 1.17 -7.58 -21.53
CA TYR A 261 1.69 -8.85 -21.04
C TYR A 261 1.13 -9.19 -19.65
N ILE A 262 1.24 -8.25 -18.72
CA ILE A 262 0.73 -8.36 -17.34
C ILE A 262 -0.79 -8.58 -17.33
N GLU A 263 -1.53 -7.90 -18.19
CA GLU A 263 -2.98 -8.10 -18.35
C GLU A 263 -3.34 -9.54 -18.67
N SER A 264 -2.57 -10.18 -19.57
CA SER A 264 -2.82 -11.58 -19.93
C SER A 264 -2.67 -12.52 -18.73
N ILE A 265 -1.71 -12.23 -17.84
CA ILE A 265 -1.47 -13.00 -16.60
C ILE A 265 -2.56 -12.70 -15.56
N ALA A 266 -2.81 -11.42 -15.28
CA ALA A 266 -3.77 -10.98 -14.28
C ALA A 266 -5.19 -11.44 -14.60
N LYS A 267 -5.63 -11.27 -15.84
CA LYS A 267 -6.94 -11.74 -16.32
C LYS A 267 -7.14 -13.25 -16.12
N ALA A 268 -6.13 -14.05 -16.45
CA ALA A 268 -6.20 -15.49 -16.29
C ALA A 268 -6.22 -15.91 -14.81
N GLY A 269 -5.45 -15.25 -13.96
CA GLY A 269 -5.44 -15.50 -12.52
C GLY A 269 -6.75 -15.12 -11.83
N ARG A 270 -7.33 -13.96 -12.16
CA ARG A 270 -8.62 -13.53 -11.63
C ARG A 270 -9.76 -14.46 -12.05
N ALA A 271 -9.73 -15.01 -13.25
CA ALA A 271 -10.72 -15.99 -13.69
C ALA A 271 -10.74 -17.25 -12.81
N VAL A 272 -9.62 -17.57 -12.14
CA VAL A 272 -9.49 -18.69 -11.21
C VAL A 272 -9.84 -18.29 -9.78
N TYR A 273 -9.23 -17.19 -9.30
CA TYR A 273 -9.42 -16.70 -7.94
C TYR A 273 -9.31 -15.17 -7.93
N ASP A 274 -10.46 -14.51 -7.80
CA ASP A 274 -10.60 -13.07 -8.02
C ASP A 274 -10.12 -12.25 -6.81
N LEU A 275 -8.82 -12.27 -6.57
CA LEU A 275 -8.15 -11.41 -5.58
C LEU A 275 -7.77 -10.07 -6.22
N PRO A 276 -7.70 -8.98 -5.44
CA PRO A 276 -7.12 -7.71 -5.90
C PRO A 276 -5.69 -7.91 -6.42
N MET A 277 -5.37 -7.27 -7.54
CA MET A 277 -4.04 -7.36 -8.17
C MET A 277 -3.47 -5.98 -8.47
N PHE A 278 -2.17 -5.81 -8.26
CA PHE A 278 -1.47 -4.56 -8.52
C PHE A 278 -0.09 -4.78 -9.15
N VAL A 279 0.52 -3.69 -9.57
CA VAL A 279 1.91 -3.63 -10.07
C VAL A 279 2.67 -2.53 -9.33
N ASN A 280 3.99 -2.72 -9.14
CA ASN A 280 4.88 -1.75 -8.53
C ASN A 280 5.87 -1.15 -9.51
N ALA A 281 6.40 0.00 -9.17
CA ALA A 281 7.30 0.77 -10.01
C ALA A 281 8.64 1.04 -9.34
N ALA A 282 9.76 0.63 -9.99
CA ALA A 282 11.04 1.30 -9.81
C ALA A 282 10.87 2.76 -10.25
N LEU A 283 10.96 3.70 -9.32
CA LEU A 283 10.45 5.05 -9.52
C LEU A 283 11.18 5.83 -10.59
N ARG A 284 10.40 6.55 -11.38
CA ARG A 284 10.84 7.76 -12.04
C ARG A 284 10.84 8.90 -11.02
N GLU A 285 11.92 9.68 -10.98
CA GLU A 285 11.99 10.86 -10.12
C GLU A 285 10.89 11.89 -10.51
N PRO A 286 10.05 12.35 -9.57
CA PRO A 286 8.89 13.18 -9.88
C PRO A 286 9.21 14.67 -10.06
N SER A 287 10.48 15.08 -9.93
CA SER A 287 10.91 16.48 -10.00
C SER A 287 10.70 17.14 -11.37
N ALA A 288 10.55 16.35 -12.44
CA ALA A 288 10.28 16.87 -13.79
C ALA A 288 8.76 16.94 -14.02
N LYS A 289 8.16 18.11 -13.76
CA LYS A 289 6.76 18.39 -14.15
C LYS A 289 6.73 19.61 -15.07
N PRO A 290 6.15 19.48 -16.30
CA PRO A 290 5.59 18.27 -16.90
C PRO A 290 6.62 17.17 -17.12
N ALA A 291 6.15 15.91 -17.21
CA ALA A 291 7.01 14.76 -17.47
C ALA A 291 7.82 14.98 -18.75
N LEU A 292 9.11 14.72 -18.69
CA LEU A 292 10.02 14.79 -19.85
C LEU A 292 10.07 13.43 -20.56
N PRO A 293 10.41 13.38 -21.86
CA PRO A 293 10.70 12.12 -22.55
C PRO A 293 11.75 11.29 -21.80
N TRP A 294 11.71 9.98 -21.97
CA TRP A 294 12.69 9.08 -21.38
C TRP A 294 14.11 9.38 -21.89
N GLN A 295 15.08 9.44 -20.96
CA GLN A 295 16.48 9.75 -21.24
C GLN A 295 17.46 8.78 -20.54
N GLY A 296 17.00 7.56 -20.21
CA GLY A 296 17.84 6.54 -19.56
C GLY A 296 17.95 6.66 -18.03
N ASN A 297 17.20 7.54 -17.41
CA ASN A 297 17.29 7.86 -15.97
C ASN A 297 16.29 7.09 -15.08
N PHE A 298 15.45 6.22 -15.67
CA PHE A 298 14.50 5.35 -14.96
C PHE A 298 14.17 4.13 -15.82
N ALA A 299 13.48 3.14 -15.24
CA ALA A 299 13.03 1.96 -15.96
C ALA A 299 11.91 2.31 -16.96
N SER A 300 12.24 2.34 -18.27
CA SER A 300 11.24 2.53 -19.31
C SER A 300 10.31 1.33 -19.38
N GLY A 301 9.03 1.56 -19.49
CA GLY A 301 8.01 0.50 -19.55
C GLY A 301 7.37 0.16 -18.23
N GLY A 302 7.99 0.49 -17.08
CA GLY A 302 7.39 0.30 -15.76
C GLY A 302 6.22 1.26 -15.48
N PRO A 303 5.38 0.97 -14.46
CA PRO A 303 4.18 1.75 -14.14
C PRO A 303 4.51 3.05 -13.40
N THR A 304 5.40 3.88 -13.97
CA THR A 304 5.75 5.19 -13.43
C THR A 304 4.57 6.16 -13.50
N TYR A 305 4.59 7.21 -12.66
CA TYR A 305 3.46 8.14 -12.50
C TYR A 305 2.91 8.76 -13.79
N ASP A 306 3.74 8.90 -14.81
CA ASP A 306 3.41 9.51 -16.10
C ASP A 306 2.75 8.56 -17.10
N VAL A 307 2.74 7.25 -16.82
CA VAL A 307 2.16 6.20 -17.68
C VAL A 307 1.08 5.36 -16.98
N ILE A 308 0.61 5.76 -15.81
CA ILE A 308 -0.50 5.07 -15.12
C ILE A 308 -1.73 4.95 -16.03
N ASP A 309 -2.03 5.97 -16.84
CA ASP A 309 -3.15 5.94 -17.80
C ASP A 309 -2.99 4.88 -18.89
N ILE A 310 -1.74 4.59 -19.30
CA ILE A 310 -1.44 3.50 -20.23
C ILE A 310 -1.71 2.14 -19.55
N TYR A 311 -1.25 1.95 -18.32
CA TYR A 311 -1.52 0.74 -17.55
C TYR A 311 -3.01 0.52 -17.33
N LYS A 312 -3.76 1.56 -16.96
CA LYS A 312 -5.22 1.51 -16.82
C LYS A 312 -5.96 1.17 -18.12
N ALA A 313 -5.41 1.57 -19.27
CA ALA A 313 -5.98 1.24 -20.58
C ALA A 313 -5.63 -0.18 -21.04
N ALA A 314 -4.40 -0.62 -20.78
CA ALA A 314 -3.85 -1.86 -21.31
C ALA A 314 -4.02 -3.06 -20.36
N ALA A 315 -4.15 -2.83 -19.05
CA ALA A 315 -4.25 -3.85 -18.01
C ALA A 315 -5.46 -3.61 -17.08
N PRO A 316 -6.70 -3.72 -17.57
CA PRO A 316 -7.92 -3.45 -16.78
C PRO A 316 -8.14 -4.44 -15.62
N HIS A 317 -7.46 -5.60 -15.60
CA HIS A 317 -7.51 -6.53 -14.47
C HIS A 317 -6.46 -6.24 -13.39
N ILE A 318 -5.66 -5.18 -13.54
CA ILE A 318 -4.81 -4.60 -12.50
C ILE A 318 -5.56 -3.44 -11.84
N ASP A 319 -5.78 -3.53 -10.52
CA ASP A 319 -6.55 -2.53 -9.77
C ASP A 319 -5.81 -1.20 -9.66
N PHE A 320 -4.49 -1.23 -9.40
CA PHE A 320 -3.69 -0.02 -9.25
C PHE A 320 -2.21 -0.24 -9.55
N ALA A 321 -1.51 0.86 -9.80
CA ALA A 321 -0.06 0.97 -9.83
C ALA A 321 0.43 1.60 -8.52
N ALA A 322 1.54 1.11 -7.97
CA ALA A 322 2.09 1.51 -6.68
C ALA A 322 3.56 1.94 -6.77
N PRO A 323 4.00 2.93 -5.96
CA PRO A 323 5.38 3.41 -5.97
C PRO A 323 6.26 2.65 -4.97
N ASP A 324 7.52 2.37 -5.36
CA ASP A 324 8.57 1.89 -4.48
C ASP A 324 9.46 3.05 -4.08
N ILE A 325 9.44 3.44 -2.79
CA ILE A 325 10.01 4.70 -2.32
C ILE A 325 11.37 4.48 -1.66
N TYR A 326 12.43 4.78 -2.40
CA TYR A 326 13.81 4.71 -1.91
C TYR A 326 14.54 6.06 -1.93
N MET A 327 13.83 7.15 -2.14
CA MET A 327 14.32 8.53 -2.06
C MET A 327 13.75 9.17 -0.80
N PRO A 328 14.56 9.40 0.26
CA PRO A 328 14.06 9.86 1.56
C PRO A 328 13.75 11.35 1.63
N GLU A 329 14.05 12.14 0.60
CA GLU A 329 13.83 13.58 0.57
C GLU A 329 12.33 13.90 0.58
N SER A 330 11.91 14.73 1.53
CA SER A 330 10.49 15.02 1.80
C SER A 330 9.76 15.60 0.59
N SER A 331 10.40 16.47 -0.17
CA SER A 331 9.81 17.06 -1.38
C SER A 331 9.51 16.00 -2.46
N LYS A 332 10.39 15.01 -2.61
CA LYS A 332 10.20 13.90 -3.55
C LYS A 332 9.11 12.94 -3.09
N VAL A 333 9.15 12.54 -1.82
CA VAL A 333 8.13 11.64 -1.26
C VAL A 333 6.73 12.22 -1.40
N SER A 334 6.53 13.50 -1.06
CA SER A 334 5.23 14.15 -1.19
C SER A 334 4.73 14.15 -2.63
N LEU A 335 5.59 14.48 -3.61
CA LEU A 335 5.22 14.45 -5.03
C LEU A 335 4.90 13.04 -5.53
N ILE A 336 5.60 12.01 -5.03
CA ILE A 336 5.31 10.61 -5.34
C ILE A 336 3.92 10.24 -4.83
N LEU A 337 3.66 10.48 -3.54
CA LEU A 337 2.37 10.16 -2.92
C LEU A 337 1.21 10.84 -3.65
N ASP A 338 1.33 12.14 -3.97
CA ASP A 338 0.34 12.91 -4.73
C ASP A 338 0.13 12.36 -6.15
N SER A 339 1.19 11.86 -6.78
CA SER A 339 1.13 11.38 -8.17
C SER A 339 0.44 10.03 -8.30
N TYR A 340 0.59 9.14 -7.29
CA TYR A 340 -0.04 7.83 -7.28
C TYR A 340 -1.42 7.81 -6.61
N LYS A 341 -1.72 8.78 -5.73
CA LYS A 341 -3.06 8.95 -5.17
C LYS A 341 -3.98 9.58 -6.22
N ARG A 342 -4.83 8.77 -6.84
CA ARG A 342 -5.76 9.22 -7.87
C ARG A 342 -7.16 8.67 -7.59
N PRO A 343 -8.24 9.31 -8.08
CA PRO A 343 -9.59 8.78 -7.96
C PRO A 343 -9.76 7.37 -8.56
N ASP A 344 -8.94 7.03 -9.56
CA ASP A 344 -8.95 5.74 -10.24
C ASP A 344 -7.75 4.84 -9.88
N ASN A 345 -6.94 5.22 -8.87
CA ASN A 345 -5.75 4.49 -8.46
C ASN A 345 -5.56 4.56 -6.94
N ALA A 346 -5.73 3.45 -6.26
CA ALA A 346 -5.53 3.37 -4.81
C ALA A 346 -4.08 3.70 -4.44
N LEU A 347 -3.88 4.42 -3.35
CA LEU A 347 -2.55 4.65 -2.80
C LEU A 347 -2.15 3.47 -1.91
N MET A 348 -1.05 2.84 -2.24
CA MET A 348 -0.33 1.85 -1.44
C MET A 348 1.16 2.03 -1.69
N ILE A 349 1.97 1.81 -0.67
CA ILE A 349 3.43 1.81 -0.79
C ILE A 349 3.92 0.39 -0.52
N PRO A 350 4.09 -0.47 -1.55
CA PRO A 350 4.48 -1.86 -1.38
C PRO A 350 5.96 -2.03 -1.05
N GLU A 351 6.76 -1.04 -1.41
CA GLU A 351 8.17 -0.98 -1.02
C GLU A 351 8.56 0.42 -0.56
N MET A 352 9.25 0.52 0.57
CA MET A 352 10.00 1.72 0.93
C MET A 352 11.25 1.35 1.72
N GLY A 353 12.22 2.26 1.73
CA GLY A 353 13.42 2.06 2.53
C GLY A 353 13.09 1.82 4.01
N ASN A 354 13.78 0.86 4.65
CA ASN A 354 13.57 0.53 6.06
C ASN A 354 14.48 1.31 7.02
N ALA A 355 15.11 2.40 6.57
CA ALA A 355 15.87 3.30 7.43
C ALA A 355 14.94 4.21 8.26
N PRO A 356 15.38 4.71 9.43
CA PRO A 356 14.56 5.56 10.30
C PRO A 356 13.92 6.77 9.62
N ALA A 357 14.62 7.36 8.64
CA ALA A 357 14.14 8.53 7.90
C ALA A 357 12.82 8.31 7.16
N TYR A 358 12.48 7.06 6.81
CA TYR A 358 11.25 6.74 6.09
C TYR A 358 10.04 6.59 7.00
N ALA A 359 10.21 6.22 8.27
CA ALA A 359 9.11 5.90 9.16
C ALA A 359 8.12 7.06 9.37
N ARG A 360 8.59 8.32 9.30
CA ARG A 360 7.74 9.53 9.41
C ARG A 360 6.68 9.61 8.30
N TYR A 361 6.98 9.08 7.11
CA TYR A 361 6.06 9.13 5.96
C TYR A 361 4.86 8.21 6.10
N VAL A 362 4.89 7.25 7.03
CA VAL A 362 3.74 6.42 7.36
C VAL A 362 2.56 7.27 7.83
N TYR A 363 2.81 8.31 8.65
CA TYR A 363 1.77 9.26 9.09
C TYR A 363 1.16 10.00 7.90
N GLN A 364 1.97 10.50 6.99
CA GLN A 364 1.51 11.19 5.79
C GLN A 364 0.72 10.24 4.90
N ALA A 365 1.26 9.07 4.60
CA ALA A 365 0.60 8.08 3.73
C ALA A 365 -0.76 7.63 4.27
N PHE A 366 -0.83 7.25 5.56
CA PHE A 366 -2.09 6.84 6.18
C PHE A 366 -3.08 8.00 6.30
N GLY A 367 -2.60 9.22 6.55
CA GLY A 367 -3.43 10.41 6.53
C GLY A 367 -3.96 10.74 5.13
N MET A 368 -3.23 10.45 4.08
CA MET A 368 -3.66 10.58 2.70
C MET A 368 -4.62 9.47 2.25
N GLY A 369 -4.88 8.48 3.08
CA GLY A 369 -5.78 7.36 2.80
C GLY A 369 -5.11 6.18 2.09
N ALA A 370 -3.80 5.98 2.27
CA ALA A 370 -3.12 4.78 1.80
C ALA A 370 -3.73 3.53 2.44
N ILE A 371 -3.96 2.50 1.62
CA ILE A 371 -4.49 1.21 2.08
C ILE A 371 -3.42 0.34 2.75
N GLY A 372 -2.14 0.69 2.59
CA GLY A 372 -1.02 -0.01 3.21
C GLY A 372 0.33 0.64 2.95
N VAL A 373 1.29 0.30 3.81
CA VAL A 373 2.71 0.65 3.68
C VAL A 373 3.53 -0.58 4.06
N ALA A 374 4.57 -0.90 3.27
CA ALA A 374 5.49 -2.01 3.52
C ALA A 374 6.96 -1.56 3.39
N PRO A 375 7.70 -1.42 4.50
CA PRO A 375 9.16 -1.32 4.43
C PRO A 375 9.77 -2.61 3.85
N PHE A 376 10.71 -2.45 2.92
CA PHE A 376 11.40 -3.57 2.30
C PHE A 376 12.50 -4.14 3.19
N GLY A 377 12.67 -5.45 3.15
CA GLY A 377 13.68 -6.15 3.95
C GLY A 377 13.34 -6.17 5.43
N LEU A 378 12.05 -6.25 5.79
CA LEU A 378 11.59 -6.33 7.16
C LEU A 378 11.66 -7.78 7.67
N ASP A 379 12.85 -8.30 7.70
CA ASP A 379 13.20 -9.62 8.26
C ASP A 379 14.58 -9.59 8.91
N TYR A 380 14.94 -10.62 9.65
CA TYR A 380 16.25 -10.76 10.31
C TYR A 380 17.18 -11.70 9.52
N ALA A 381 17.17 -11.57 8.18
CA ALA A 381 17.97 -12.41 7.30
C ALA A 381 19.46 -12.05 7.26
N GLU A 382 19.90 -11.09 8.10
CA GLU A 382 21.31 -10.65 8.21
C GLU A 382 21.85 -9.95 6.94
N TYR A 383 20.98 -9.55 6.03
CA TYR A 383 21.30 -8.76 4.86
C TYR A 383 20.91 -7.29 5.06
N SER A 384 21.86 -6.37 4.86
CA SER A 384 21.63 -4.92 4.98
C SER A 384 21.15 -4.35 3.66
N ASN A 385 20.08 -3.55 3.70
CA ASN A 385 19.55 -2.85 2.53
C ASN A 385 20.26 -1.50 2.25
N TYR A 386 21.33 -1.18 2.99
CA TYR A 386 22.09 0.05 2.78
C TYR A 386 22.75 0.09 1.38
N PRO A 387 22.73 1.25 0.66
CA PRO A 387 22.29 2.58 1.10
C PRO A 387 20.78 2.88 0.88
N LEU A 388 20.00 1.99 0.27
CA LEU A 388 18.58 2.20 0.00
C LEU A 388 17.72 2.16 1.27
N GLY A 389 18.20 1.49 2.31
CA GLY A 389 17.54 1.35 3.59
C GLY A 389 18.52 1.36 4.76
N SER A 390 18.16 0.68 5.84
CA SER A 390 18.96 0.59 7.07
C SER A 390 20.25 -0.18 6.84
N LYS A 391 21.32 0.28 7.49
CA LYS A 391 22.57 -0.49 7.64
C LYS A 391 22.51 -1.55 8.72
N PHE A 392 21.48 -1.54 9.55
CA PHE A 392 21.27 -2.53 10.60
C PHE A 392 20.43 -3.70 10.07
N THR A 393 20.68 -4.88 10.61
CA THR A 393 20.01 -6.14 10.25
C THR A 393 19.31 -6.79 11.45
N ASP A 394 19.18 -6.04 12.54
CA ASP A 394 18.57 -6.45 13.79
C ASP A 394 17.39 -5.54 14.16
N ARG A 395 16.91 -5.62 15.39
CA ARG A 395 15.78 -4.87 15.91
C ARG A 395 15.85 -3.35 15.68
N ARG A 396 17.05 -2.76 15.57
CA ARG A 396 17.27 -1.33 15.28
C ARG A 396 16.73 -0.93 13.90
N MET A 397 16.68 -1.85 12.94
CA MET A 397 16.05 -1.64 11.64
C MET A 397 14.51 -1.59 11.75
N VAL A 398 13.94 -2.45 12.57
CA VAL A 398 12.49 -2.61 12.72
C VAL A 398 11.88 -1.52 13.63
N GLU A 399 12.60 -1.10 14.66
CA GLU A 399 12.11 -0.23 15.73
C GLU A 399 11.43 1.08 15.26
N PRO A 400 11.93 1.82 14.26
CA PRO A 400 11.27 3.04 13.79
C PRO A 400 9.84 2.79 13.27
N PHE A 401 9.64 1.71 12.52
CA PHE A 401 8.32 1.33 12.02
C PHE A 401 7.47 0.69 13.11
N ALA A 402 8.06 -0.11 14.00
CA ALA A 402 7.37 -0.71 15.13
C ALA A 402 6.69 0.32 16.03
N LYS A 403 7.36 1.46 16.28
CA LYS A 403 6.81 2.58 17.04
C LYS A 403 5.58 3.16 16.37
N VAL A 404 5.64 3.42 15.07
CA VAL A 404 4.53 3.98 14.30
C VAL A 404 3.39 2.95 14.16
N TYR A 405 3.69 1.72 13.76
CA TYR A 405 2.67 0.68 13.63
C TYR A 405 1.99 0.37 14.96
N GLY A 406 2.74 0.46 16.08
CA GLY A 406 2.20 0.23 17.42
C GLY A 406 1.00 1.11 17.77
N VAL A 407 0.96 2.37 17.31
CA VAL A 407 -0.19 3.27 17.55
C VAL A 407 -1.33 3.04 16.55
N PHE A 408 -1.06 2.55 15.34
CA PHE A 408 -2.10 2.26 14.36
C PHE A 408 -2.72 0.86 14.54
N ALA A 409 -1.96 -0.14 15.00
CA ALA A 409 -2.43 -1.51 15.13
C ALA A 409 -3.74 -1.66 15.93
N PRO A 410 -3.91 -1.01 17.09
CA PRO A 410 -5.17 -1.09 17.85
C PRO A 410 -6.37 -0.49 17.12
N MET A 411 -6.15 0.48 16.23
CA MET A 411 -7.22 1.20 15.52
C MET A 411 -7.23 0.96 14.00
N GLN A 412 -6.52 -0.04 13.50
CA GLN A 412 -6.32 -0.24 12.06
C GLN A 412 -7.63 -0.36 11.25
N ARG A 413 -8.68 -0.99 11.81
CA ARG A 413 -10.00 -1.09 11.17
C ARG A 413 -10.75 0.23 11.17
N GLN A 414 -10.68 0.98 12.30
CA GLN A 414 -11.28 2.30 12.41
C GLN A 414 -10.59 3.29 11.47
N TRP A 415 -9.25 3.27 11.45
CA TRP A 415 -8.48 4.14 10.57
C TRP A 415 -8.80 3.89 9.11
N ALA A 416 -8.82 2.63 8.67
CA ALA A 416 -9.21 2.26 7.32
C ALA A 416 -10.61 2.75 6.94
N ARG A 417 -11.56 2.70 7.87
CA ARG A 417 -12.91 3.22 7.67
C ARG A 417 -12.91 4.74 7.53
N TRP A 418 -12.24 5.47 8.43
CA TRP A 418 -12.16 6.93 8.37
C TRP A 418 -11.45 7.40 7.10
N ALA A 419 -10.42 6.69 6.66
CA ALA A 419 -9.74 6.97 5.40
C ALA A 419 -10.68 6.79 4.20
N PHE A 420 -11.44 5.70 4.16
CA PHE A 420 -12.43 5.43 3.11
C PHE A 420 -13.60 6.44 3.12
N GLU A 421 -13.93 6.98 4.29
CA GLU A 421 -14.92 8.07 4.44
C GLU A 421 -14.32 9.46 4.10
N GLY A 422 -13.01 9.54 3.81
CA GLY A 422 -12.32 10.78 3.47
C GLY A 422 -12.12 11.74 4.64
N ARG A 423 -12.03 11.20 5.85
CA ARG A 423 -11.91 11.95 7.10
C ARG A 423 -10.48 12.04 7.62
N THR A 424 -9.51 11.47 6.89
CA THR A 424 -8.12 11.41 7.34
C THR A 424 -7.23 12.40 6.60
N HIS A 425 -6.24 12.92 7.33
CA HIS A 425 -5.19 13.81 6.82
C HIS A 425 -3.87 13.44 7.50
N GLY A 426 -2.74 13.79 6.90
CA GLY A 426 -1.46 13.49 7.50
C GLY A 426 -0.33 14.35 6.96
N VAL A 427 0.65 14.60 7.82
CA VAL A 427 1.86 15.33 7.50
C VAL A 427 3.07 14.61 8.08
N ALA A 428 4.20 14.73 7.41
CA ALA A 428 5.51 14.30 7.89
C ALA A 428 6.45 15.50 7.96
N GLU A 429 7.36 15.50 8.94
CA GLU A 429 8.39 16.54 9.05
C GLU A 429 9.18 16.66 7.74
N GLY A 430 9.17 17.84 7.13
CA GLY A 430 9.96 18.14 5.95
C GLY A 430 11.45 18.27 6.27
N ASP A 431 12.30 18.11 5.25
CA ASP A 431 13.75 18.33 5.42
C ASP A 431 14.07 19.81 5.73
N ASP A 432 13.21 20.73 5.29
CA ASP A 432 13.24 22.15 5.61
C ASP A 432 12.64 22.48 7.00
N ARG A 433 11.99 21.51 7.64
CA ARG A 433 11.31 21.64 8.94
C ARG A 433 10.24 22.73 9.00
N ALA A 434 9.74 23.14 7.85
CA ALA A 434 8.67 24.13 7.77
C ALA A 434 7.38 23.61 8.43
N ALA A 435 6.64 24.53 9.06
CA ALA A 435 5.32 24.21 9.57
C ALA A 435 4.37 23.88 8.41
N GLN A 436 3.48 22.90 8.63
CA GLN A 436 2.52 22.43 7.63
C GLN A 436 1.10 22.66 8.15
N THR A 437 0.19 22.94 7.24
CA THR A 437 -1.22 23.19 7.56
C THR A 437 -2.10 22.11 6.97
N VAL A 438 -3.05 21.61 7.78
CA VAL A 438 -4.07 20.65 7.38
C VAL A 438 -5.42 21.32 7.52
N GLU A 439 -6.16 21.41 6.41
CA GLU A 439 -7.55 21.88 6.41
C GLU A 439 -8.50 20.70 6.63
N MET A 440 -9.45 20.88 7.55
CA MET A 440 -10.48 19.91 7.91
C MET A 440 -11.84 20.63 7.95
N ASN A 441 -12.93 19.88 8.01
CA ASN A 441 -14.24 20.51 8.04
C ASN A 441 -14.43 21.36 9.31
N GLY A 442 -14.51 22.68 9.14
CA GLY A 442 -14.68 23.66 10.21
C GLY A 442 -13.42 23.99 11.01
N TRP A 443 -12.30 23.33 10.75
CA TRP A 443 -11.08 23.48 11.53
C TRP A 443 -9.81 23.42 10.66
N LYS A 444 -8.76 24.05 11.17
CA LYS A 444 -7.42 24.01 10.61
C LYS A 444 -6.41 23.61 11.68
N ALA A 445 -5.53 22.69 11.37
CA ALA A 445 -4.40 22.30 12.22
C ALA A 445 -3.09 22.79 11.62
N THR A 446 -2.33 23.59 12.36
CA THR A 446 -0.93 23.93 12.03
C THR A 446 -0.02 23.00 12.81
N VAL A 447 0.81 22.25 12.10
CA VAL A 447 1.79 21.30 12.65
C VAL A 447 3.18 21.90 12.50
N SER A 448 3.85 22.13 13.62
CA SER A 448 5.24 22.60 13.68
C SER A 448 6.12 21.46 14.20
N PHE A 449 7.36 21.44 13.75
CA PHE A 449 8.31 20.41 14.11
C PHE A 449 9.49 21.01 14.87
N ARG A 450 9.95 20.33 15.94
CA ARG A 450 11.12 20.72 16.73
C ARG A 450 11.01 22.12 17.32
N GLU A 451 9.80 22.54 17.68
CA GLU A 451 9.61 23.73 18.48
C GLU A 451 9.84 23.43 19.96
N PHE A 452 10.29 24.44 20.68
CA PHE A 452 10.38 24.36 22.14
C PHE A 452 9.00 24.34 22.77
N GLN A 453 8.91 23.86 24.00
CA GLN A 453 7.67 23.82 24.76
C GLN A 453 6.92 25.16 24.75
N PHE A 454 7.66 26.26 24.87
CA PHE A 454 7.07 27.61 24.88
C PHE A 454 7.13 28.33 23.52
N GLY A 455 7.57 27.66 22.47
CA GLY A 455 7.64 28.25 21.12
C GLY A 455 8.72 29.33 20.93
N GLU A 456 9.54 29.61 21.95
CA GLU A 456 10.45 30.75 22.01
C GLU A 456 11.91 30.31 22.11
N ARG A 457 12.70 30.58 21.07
CA ARG A 457 14.15 30.30 21.07
C ARG A 457 14.94 31.15 22.07
N GLN A 458 14.36 32.25 22.54
CA GLN A 458 15.00 33.16 23.49
C GLN A 458 15.35 32.54 24.84
N TYR A 459 14.69 31.45 25.22
CA TYR A 459 14.96 30.71 26.45
C TYR A 459 16.20 29.80 26.36
N LEU A 460 16.77 29.63 25.17
CA LEU A 460 17.99 28.86 25.03
C LEU A 460 19.21 29.67 25.46
N LYS A 461 20.06 29.05 26.26
CA LYS A 461 21.37 29.64 26.64
C LYS A 461 22.30 29.70 25.44
N ASP A 462 22.29 28.73 24.56
CA ASP A 462 23.00 28.70 23.29
C ASP A 462 22.01 28.57 22.14
N LYS A 463 21.94 29.58 21.29
CA LYS A 463 21.07 29.54 20.09
C LYS A 463 21.48 28.45 19.09
N ASN A 464 22.70 27.91 19.24
CA ASN A 464 23.20 26.80 18.43
C ASN A 464 22.86 25.43 19.04
N GLU A 465 22.34 25.36 20.28
CA GLU A 465 21.99 24.12 20.98
C GLU A 465 20.96 23.29 20.23
N PHE A 466 20.17 23.95 19.37
CA PHE A 466 19.18 23.31 18.49
C PHE A 466 19.51 23.43 16.99
N GLN A 467 20.66 23.93 16.63
CA GLN A 467 21.17 23.81 15.26
C GLN A 467 21.84 22.45 15.03
N SER A 468 21.41 21.41 15.74
CA SER A 468 21.84 20.07 15.37
C SER A 468 21.19 19.70 14.04
N GLY A 469 21.74 20.23 12.95
CA GLY A 469 21.50 19.72 11.60
C GLY A 469 21.93 18.26 11.43
N THR A 470 22.29 17.60 12.53
CA THR A 470 22.68 16.19 12.64
C THR A 470 21.53 15.25 12.96
N GLU A 471 20.42 15.73 13.52
CA GLU A 471 19.26 14.89 13.75
C GLU A 471 18.38 14.82 12.51
N GLN A 472 18.16 13.61 12.02
CA GLN A 472 17.26 13.38 10.89
C GLN A 472 15.82 13.72 11.26
N PRO A 473 15.03 14.30 10.33
CA PRO A 473 13.60 14.49 10.53
C PRO A 473 12.91 13.18 10.88
N GLY A 474 12.09 13.18 11.93
CA GLY A 474 11.39 11.99 12.41
C GLY A 474 9.95 12.27 12.87
N GLY A 475 9.54 13.54 12.86
CA GLY A 475 8.21 13.97 13.27
C GLY A 475 7.13 13.62 12.22
N GLY A 476 5.91 13.38 12.71
CA GLY A 476 4.76 13.18 11.84
C GLY A 476 3.47 13.12 12.64
N VAL A 477 2.37 13.50 12.01
CA VAL A 477 1.03 13.47 12.61
C VAL A 477 0.02 13.04 11.56
N ALA A 478 -0.81 12.08 11.91
CA ALA A 478 -1.99 11.70 11.16
C ALA A 478 -3.25 12.08 11.97
N PHE A 479 -4.26 12.59 11.28
CA PHE A 479 -5.52 13.07 11.83
C PHE A 479 -6.68 12.27 11.26
N ALA A 480 -7.69 11.98 12.10
CA ALA A 480 -9.00 11.55 11.67
C ALA A 480 -10.06 12.44 12.32
N GLN A 481 -10.89 13.13 11.52
CA GLN A 481 -12.04 13.87 12.04
C GLN A 481 -13.20 12.91 12.28
N ILE A 482 -13.48 12.58 13.53
CA ILE A 482 -14.47 11.56 13.93
C ILE A 482 -15.84 12.16 14.27
N GLY A 483 -15.93 13.47 14.45
CA GLY A 483 -17.13 14.25 14.69
C GLY A 483 -16.93 15.68 14.21
N GLU A 484 -17.94 16.52 14.29
CA GLU A 484 -17.87 17.92 13.87
C GLU A 484 -16.68 18.66 14.51
N ASN A 485 -16.50 18.46 15.82
CA ASN A 485 -15.46 19.08 16.64
C ASN A 485 -14.57 18.04 17.34
N GLU A 486 -14.58 16.79 16.88
CA GLU A 486 -13.84 15.70 17.50
C GLU A 486 -12.84 15.06 16.53
N PHE A 487 -11.64 14.81 17.03
CA PHE A 487 -10.52 14.31 16.27
C PHE A 487 -9.80 13.18 17.00
N VAL A 488 -9.24 12.25 16.25
CA VAL A 488 -8.18 11.33 16.71
C VAL A 488 -6.90 11.71 16.00
N LEU A 489 -5.83 11.90 16.76
CA LEU A 489 -4.48 12.17 16.25
C LEU A 489 -3.56 11.02 16.66
N ALA A 490 -2.74 10.57 15.71
CA ALA A 490 -1.59 9.71 16.00
C ALA A 490 -0.34 10.45 15.54
N GLY A 491 0.65 10.65 16.39
CA GLY A 491 1.81 11.45 16.02
C GLY A 491 2.95 11.42 17.02
N GLN A 492 4.07 11.98 16.60
CA GLN A 492 5.30 12.14 17.39
C GLN A 492 6.10 13.37 16.97
N GLN A 493 6.92 13.90 17.88
CA GLN A 493 7.92 14.97 17.60
C GLN A 493 7.31 16.17 16.88
N ALA A 494 6.11 16.59 17.28
CA ALA A 494 5.37 17.66 16.63
C ALA A 494 4.58 18.48 17.63
N ARG A 495 4.29 19.73 17.30
CA ARG A 495 3.31 20.55 17.96
C ARG A 495 2.14 20.82 17.04
N VAL A 496 0.92 20.63 17.54
CA VAL A 496 -0.31 20.85 16.78
C VAL A 496 -1.12 21.98 17.39
N LYS A 497 -1.36 23.03 16.61
CA LYS A 497 -2.27 24.13 16.99
C LYS A 497 -3.52 24.06 16.13
N PHE A 498 -4.69 24.10 16.76
CA PHE A 498 -5.95 24.21 16.07
C PHE A 498 -6.45 25.66 16.03
N SER A 499 -7.10 26.00 14.93
CA SER A 499 -7.87 27.24 14.76
C SER A 499 -9.13 26.97 13.98
N GLY A 500 -10.16 27.83 14.11
CA GLY A 500 -11.36 27.74 13.30
C GLY A 500 -11.06 27.97 11.82
N SER A 501 -11.85 27.32 10.95
CA SER A 501 -11.91 27.60 9.52
C SER A 501 -13.35 27.41 9.02
N GLY A 502 -13.67 27.84 7.81
CA GLY A 502 -15.02 27.73 7.27
C GLY A 502 -16.08 28.31 8.21
N ALA A 503 -17.01 27.49 8.72
CA ALA A 503 -18.07 27.93 9.64
C ALA A 503 -17.56 28.45 10.99
N ASN A 504 -16.33 28.13 11.38
CA ASN A 504 -15.69 28.55 12.63
C ASN A 504 -14.60 29.62 12.41
N ASP A 505 -14.46 30.12 11.20
CA ASP A 505 -13.44 31.15 10.87
C ASP A 505 -13.68 32.42 11.69
N GLY A 506 -12.58 32.99 12.23
CA GLY A 506 -12.63 34.18 13.07
C GLY A 506 -13.27 34.01 14.45
N LYS A 507 -13.82 32.82 14.80
CA LYS A 507 -14.38 32.59 16.13
C LYS A 507 -13.29 32.23 17.13
N PRO A 508 -13.32 32.82 18.37
CA PRO A 508 -12.47 32.34 19.45
C PRO A 508 -12.70 30.85 19.68
N SER A 509 -11.59 30.11 19.81
CA SER A 509 -11.65 28.66 19.95
C SER A 509 -10.66 28.16 20.99
N MET A 510 -10.97 27.01 21.58
CA MET A 510 -10.10 26.38 22.57
C MET A 510 -10.23 24.85 22.56
N LEU A 511 -9.25 24.19 23.17
CA LEU A 511 -9.30 22.77 23.47
C LEU A 511 -10.35 22.53 24.57
N ALA A 512 -11.45 21.85 24.24
CA ALA A 512 -12.47 21.50 25.22
C ALA A 512 -12.06 20.26 26.03
N ARG A 513 -11.35 19.31 25.41
CA ARG A 513 -10.84 18.10 26.06
C ARG A 513 -9.75 17.46 25.20
N VAL A 514 -8.71 16.99 25.84
CA VAL A 514 -7.63 16.21 25.22
C VAL A 514 -7.39 14.97 26.06
N GLU A 515 -7.62 13.81 25.48
CA GLU A 515 -7.41 12.51 26.11
C GLU A 515 -6.28 11.77 25.41
N GLU A 516 -5.29 11.31 26.16
CA GLU A 516 -4.32 10.31 25.71
C GLU A 516 -4.90 8.92 26.00
N GLY A 517 -4.70 7.98 25.05
CA GLY A 517 -5.23 6.63 25.21
C GLY A 517 -5.02 5.77 23.96
N SER A 518 -5.76 4.69 23.90
CA SER A 518 -5.71 3.73 22.80
C SER A 518 -7.09 3.13 22.52
N PHE A 519 -7.20 2.33 21.47
CA PHE A 519 -8.41 1.56 21.20
C PHE A 519 -8.24 0.11 21.69
N ASP A 520 -9.26 -0.44 22.33
CA ASP A 520 -9.28 -1.86 22.69
C ASP A 520 -9.59 -2.77 21.49
N ALA A 521 -9.55 -4.08 21.69
CA ALA A 521 -9.80 -5.07 20.64
C ALA A 521 -11.21 -4.99 20.02
N ASN A 522 -12.15 -4.32 20.68
CA ASN A 522 -13.52 -4.08 20.20
C ASN A 522 -13.65 -2.73 19.49
N GLY A 523 -12.55 -1.98 19.37
CA GLY A 523 -12.53 -0.66 18.77
C GLY A 523 -13.10 0.45 19.66
N LYS A 524 -13.21 0.23 20.98
CA LYS A 524 -13.65 1.23 21.93
C LYS A 524 -12.45 2.03 22.44
N TRP A 525 -12.62 3.35 22.53
CA TRP A 525 -11.61 4.22 23.11
C TRP A 525 -11.42 3.94 24.61
N VAL A 526 -10.17 3.77 25.01
CA VAL A 526 -9.74 3.59 26.40
C VAL A 526 -8.82 4.76 26.75
N MET A 527 -9.32 5.68 27.56
CA MET A 527 -8.56 6.83 28.03
C MET A 527 -7.57 6.40 29.12
N GLU A 528 -6.33 6.85 29.01
CA GLU A 528 -5.29 6.69 30.02
C GLU A 528 -5.21 7.91 30.94
N ARG A 529 -5.16 9.11 30.33
CA ARG A 529 -5.14 10.38 31.06
C ARG A 529 -5.65 11.55 30.22
N ASN A 530 -6.02 12.65 30.89
CA ASN A 530 -6.24 13.92 30.21
C ASN A 530 -4.92 14.69 30.10
N TRP A 531 -4.72 15.33 28.94
CA TRP A 531 -3.68 16.32 28.76
C TRP A 531 -4.20 17.69 29.13
N ASN A 532 -3.36 18.45 29.89
CA ASN A 532 -3.62 19.82 30.27
C ASN A 532 -2.30 20.50 30.65
N GLY A 533 -2.28 21.82 30.85
CA GLY A 533 -1.08 22.56 31.20
C GLY A 533 0.05 22.35 30.18
N ASP A 534 1.20 21.92 30.62
CA ASP A 534 2.43 21.82 29.81
C ASP A 534 2.27 21.03 28.51
N GLN A 535 1.38 20.03 28.46
CA GLN A 535 1.14 19.26 27.25
C GLN A 535 0.30 20.02 26.21
N THR A 536 -0.46 21.04 26.64
CA THR A 536 -1.42 21.76 25.79
C THR A 536 -1.13 23.25 25.68
N ASP A 537 -0.24 23.80 26.49
CA ASP A 537 0.19 25.18 26.39
C ASP A 537 0.88 25.39 25.03
N TYR A 538 0.47 26.42 24.31
CA TYR A 538 0.95 26.75 22.97
C TYR A 538 0.63 25.70 21.88
N GLY A 539 -0.26 24.74 22.15
CA GLY A 539 -0.69 23.66 21.28
C GLY A 539 -0.45 22.28 21.89
N LEU A 540 -0.83 21.21 21.16
CA LEU A 540 -0.58 19.83 21.59
C LEU A 540 0.88 19.47 21.38
N ASN A 541 1.60 19.20 22.44
CA ASN A 541 3.04 18.92 22.40
C ASN A 541 3.30 17.41 22.34
N LEU A 542 3.31 16.84 21.14
CA LEU A 542 3.55 15.41 20.91
C LEU A 542 5.01 15.05 21.18
N PRO A 543 5.28 14.07 22.08
CA PRO A 543 6.64 13.68 22.46
C PRO A 543 7.37 12.89 21.37
N ALA A 544 8.60 12.47 21.65
CA ALA A 544 9.39 11.62 20.76
C ALA A 544 8.82 10.19 20.61
N THR A 545 8.03 9.73 21.59
CA THR A 545 7.31 8.47 21.50
C THR A 545 5.96 8.70 20.83
N PRO A 546 5.59 7.91 19.83
CA PRO A 546 4.28 8.01 19.20
C PRO A 546 3.15 7.95 20.20
N THR A 547 2.21 8.87 20.09
CA THR A 547 1.10 9.04 21.03
C THR A 547 -0.21 9.17 20.26
N VAL A 548 -1.28 8.61 20.81
CA VAL A 548 -2.63 8.76 20.27
C VAL A 548 -3.45 9.67 21.19
N LEU A 549 -4.03 10.71 20.61
CA LEU A 549 -4.88 11.66 21.30
C LEU A 549 -6.29 11.67 20.73
N LYS A 550 -7.30 11.71 21.60
CA LYS A 550 -8.66 12.08 21.24
C LYS A 550 -8.89 13.52 21.68
N VAL A 551 -9.18 14.40 20.73
CA VAL A 551 -9.28 15.85 20.94
C VAL A 551 -10.68 16.32 20.63
N ARG A 552 -11.24 17.14 21.54
CA ARG A 552 -12.47 17.87 21.30
C ARG A 552 -12.19 19.37 21.38
N LEU A 553 -12.65 20.07 20.36
CA LEU A 553 -12.54 21.53 20.22
C LEU A 553 -13.88 22.20 20.56
N GLY A 554 -13.83 23.49 20.81
CA GLY A 554 -15.04 24.31 20.98
C GLY A 554 -14.76 25.76 20.62
N THR A 555 -15.80 26.47 20.18
CA THR A 555 -15.82 27.92 20.01
C THR A 555 -16.58 28.56 21.17
N TYR A 556 -16.23 29.78 21.52
CA TYR A 556 -16.95 30.54 22.54
C TYR A 556 -17.27 31.95 22.02
N GLN A 557 -18.21 32.63 22.69
CA GLN A 557 -18.52 34.04 22.41
C GLN A 557 -17.59 34.93 23.23
N GLU A 558 -17.12 36.03 22.63
CA GLU A 558 -16.42 37.09 23.34
C GLU A 558 -17.31 37.85 24.30
#